data_db7942df8c3efafd181c7ab973674985
#
_entry.id   db7942df8c3efafd181c7ab973674985
#
_cell.length_a   1.000
_cell.length_b   1.000
_cell.length_c   1.000
_cell.angle_alpha   90.00
_cell.angle_beta   90.00
_cell.angle_gamma   90.00
#
_symmetry.space_group_name_H-M   'P 1'
#
loop_
_entity.id
_entity.type
_entity.pdbx_description
1 polymer ?
#
loop_
_entity_poly.entity_id
_entity_poly.type
_entity_poly.pdbx_seq_one_letter_code
_entity_poly.pdbx_strand_id
1 'polypeptide(L)'
;KYKRDGDYLRVNQPVDFFTALLGGEVMVTTIDKAVKLTIPPETDSGKTFRLKGLGMPKLSKPGQHGDLYVTVEVQVPKNLTPKQKEEFKALQQSLRAKGS
;
A
#
# COMPACT_ATOMS: atom_id res chain seq x y z
N LYS A 1 14.17 6.50 -1.40
CA LYS A 1 12.73 6.36 -1.33
C LYS A 1 12.13 5.89 -2.65
N TYR A 2 12.55 6.48 -3.76
CA TYR A 2 12.12 6.03 -5.08
C TYR A 2 13.23 5.25 -5.74
N LYS A 3 12.85 4.17 -6.41
CA LYS A 3 13.75 3.47 -7.32
C LYS A 3 13.30 3.76 -8.73
N ARG A 4 14.23 4.24 -9.52
CA ARG A 4 13.96 4.51 -10.93
C ARG A 4 14.33 3.32 -11.77
N ASP A 5 13.43 2.97 -12.70
CA ASP A 5 13.62 1.85 -13.61
C ASP A 5 13.16 2.32 -14.99
N GLY A 6 14.06 2.95 -15.73
CA GLY A 6 13.71 3.61 -16.98
C GLY A 6 12.83 4.82 -16.70
N ASP A 7 11.65 4.85 -17.32
CA ASP A 7 10.65 5.89 -17.06
C ASP A 7 9.76 5.57 -15.87
N TYR A 8 9.94 4.41 -15.27
CA TYR A 8 9.15 3.99 -14.12
C TYR A 8 9.74 4.51 -12.84
N LEU A 9 8.87 4.69 -11.87
CA LEU A 9 9.26 4.91 -10.50
C LEU A 9 8.69 3.80 -9.65
N ARG A 10 9.41 3.41 -8.63
CA ARG A 10 8.94 2.43 -7.65
C ARG A 10 9.01 3.05 -6.27
N VAL A 11 7.96 2.86 -5.50
CA VAL A 11 7.90 3.38 -4.13
C VAL A 11 7.23 2.35 -3.25
N ASN A 12 7.75 2.20 -2.04
CA ASN A 12 7.11 1.39 -1.01
C ASN A 12 6.22 2.32 -0.19
N GLN A 13 4.95 1.97 -0.08
CA GLN A 13 3.99 2.78 0.65
C GLN A 13 3.57 2.04 1.91
N PRO A 14 3.93 2.57 3.08
CA PRO A 14 3.45 1.97 4.33
C PRO A 14 1.94 2.13 4.41
N VAL A 15 1.27 1.06 4.76
CA VAL A 15 -0.19 1.04 4.88
C VAL A 15 -0.56 0.41 6.21
N ASP A 16 -1.44 1.07 6.94
CA ASP A 16 -1.94 0.55 8.21
C ASP A 16 -2.55 -0.84 8.02
N PHE A 17 -2.31 -1.71 9.00
CA PHE A 17 -2.84 -3.07 8.97
C PHE A 17 -4.35 -3.10 8.71
N PHE A 18 -5.10 -2.23 9.37
CA PHE A 18 -6.56 -2.23 9.23
C PHE A 18 -7.00 -1.72 7.85
N THR A 19 -6.28 -0.76 7.30
CA THR A 19 -6.57 -0.28 5.94
C THR A 19 -6.34 -1.40 4.93
N ALA A 20 -5.28 -2.18 5.09
CA ALA A 20 -5.01 -3.29 4.19
C ALA A 20 -6.06 -4.40 4.34
N LEU A 21 -6.52 -4.63 5.56
CA LEU A 21 -7.47 -5.70 5.86
C LEU A 21 -8.89 -5.33 5.46
N LEU A 22 -9.32 -4.13 5.80
CA LEU A 22 -10.72 -3.71 5.65
C LEU A 22 -10.94 -2.84 4.43
N GLY A 23 -9.88 -2.38 3.80
CA GLY A 23 -9.97 -1.45 2.70
C GLY A 23 -9.96 0.00 3.17
N GLY A 24 -9.61 0.89 2.28
CA GLY A 24 -9.54 2.30 2.60
C GLY A 24 -8.77 3.05 1.54
N GLU A 25 -8.33 4.24 1.89
CA GLU A 25 -7.56 5.09 0.98
C GLU A 25 -6.28 5.54 1.65
N VAL A 26 -5.24 5.66 0.86
CA VAL A 26 -3.96 6.23 1.33
C VAL A 26 -3.52 7.30 0.34
N MET A 27 -2.76 8.26 0.85
CA MET A 27 -2.18 9.29 0.00
C MET A 27 -0.78 8.87 -0.40
N VAL A 28 -0.55 8.82 -1.70
CA VAL A 28 0.76 8.49 -2.25
C VAL A 28 1.38 9.76 -2.82
N THR A 29 2.59 10.06 -2.38
CA THR A 29 3.31 11.24 -2.89
C THR A 29 4.01 10.86 -4.18
N THR A 30 3.66 11.54 -5.25
CA THR A 30 4.35 11.41 -6.54
C THR A 30 5.40 12.52 -6.64
N ILE A 31 6.04 12.63 -7.80
CA ILE A 31 7.04 13.68 -8.01
C ILE A 31 6.41 15.06 -7.87
N ASP A 32 5.23 15.26 -8.43
CA ASP A 32 4.60 16.57 -8.50
C ASP A 32 3.51 16.82 -7.47
N LYS A 33 2.86 15.77 -7.01
CA LYS A 33 1.65 15.93 -6.20
C LYS A 33 1.39 14.69 -5.38
N ALA A 34 0.40 14.78 -4.49
CA ALA A 34 -0.10 13.63 -3.76
C ALA A 34 -1.39 13.16 -4.43
N VAL A 35 -1.57 11.86 -4.53
CA VAL A 35 -2.77 11.26 -5.12
C VAL A 35 -3.36 10.25 -4.15
N LYS A 36 -4.66 10.06 -4.22
CA LYS A 36 -5.34 9.03 -3.45
C LYS A 36 -5.21 7.69 -4.14
N LEU A 37 -4.84 6.69 -3.37
CA LEU A 37 -4.84 5.32 -3.84
C LEU A 37 -5.85 4.53 -3.02
N THR A 38 -6.82 3.93 -3.69
CA THR A 38 -7.80 3.08 -3.02
C THR A 38 -7.19 1.70 -2.78
N ILE A 39 -7.20 1.29 -1.51
CA ILE A 39 -6.69 -0.01 -1.11
C ILE A 39 -7.89 -0.94 -0.94
N PRO A 40 -8.01 -2.00 -1.77
CA PRO A 40 -9.12 -2.93 -1.60
C PRO A 40 -8.96 -3.73 -0.30
N PRO A 41 -10.08 -4.27 0.23
CA PRO A 41 -9.99 -5.13 1.40
C PRO A 41 -9.11 -6.35 1.14
N GLU A 42 -8.52 -6.85 2.21
CA GLU A 42 -7.69 -8.07 2.17
C GLU A 42 -6.51 -7.94 1.20
N THR A 43 -5.86 -6.78 1.23
CA THR A 43 -4.67 -6.54 0.43
C THR A 43 -3.45 -7.10 1.16
N ASP A 44 -2.72 -7.96 0.47
CA ASP A 44 -1.49 -8.55 1.03
C ASP A 44 -0.34 -7.55 1.00
N SER A 45 0.55 -7.70 1.97
CA SER A 45 1.80 -6.96 1.93
C SER A 45 2.61 -7.40 0.71
N GLY A 46 3.20 -6.45 0.02
CA GLY A 46 3.93 -6.73 -1.22
C GLY A 46 3.09 -6.55 -2.47
N LYS A 47 1.80 -6.32 -2.34
CA LYS A 47 0.95 -6.05 -3.49
C LYS A 47 1.40 -4.76 -4.17
N THR A 48 1.50 -4.79 -5.49
CA THR A 48 1.94 -3.63 -6.27
C THR A 48 0.78 -3.09 -7.08
N PHE A 49 0.60 -1.77 -7.00
CA PHE A 49 -0.39 -1.04 -7.79
C PHE A 49 0.31 -0.17 -8.81
N ARG A 50 -0.20 -0.16 -10.02
CA ARG A 50 0.32 0.67 -11.09
C ARG A 50 -0.49 1.95 -11.19
N LEU A 51 0.19 3.08 -11.07
CA LEU A 51 -0.41 4.39 -11.26
C LEU A 51 0.08 4.94 -12.59
N LYS A 52 -0.75 4.82 -13.59
CA LYS A 52 -0.40 5.14 -14.96
C LYS A 52 -0.14 6.63 -15.12
N GLY A 53 1.00 6.96 -15.74
CA GLY A 53 1.31 8.34 -16.06
C GLY A 53 1.80 9.18 -14.90
N LEU A 54 2.14 8.58 -13.75
CA LEU A 54 2.57 9.31 -12.57
C LEU A 54 4.05 9.07 -12.21
N GLY A 55 4.79 8.51 -13.14
CA GLY A 55 6.23 8.28 -12.96
C GLY A 55 7.07 9.44 -13.48
N MET A 56 8.28 9.12 -13.94
CA MET A 56 9.20 10.11 -14.46
C MET A 56 8.73 10.69 -15.80
N PRO A 57 9.03 11.96 -16.10
CA PRO A 57 8.81 12.50 -17.44
C PRO A 57 9.57 11.68 -18.47
N LYS A 58 8.93 11.41 -19.59
CA LYS A 58 9.59 10.71 -20.69
C LYS A 58 10.46 11.67 -21.48
N LEU A 59 11.73 11.31 -21.66
CA LEU A 59 12.67 12.17 -22.38
C LEU A 59 12.31 12.33 -23.84
N SER A 60 11.81 11.26 -24.46
CA SER A 60 11.48 11.25 -25.88
C SER A 60 10.12 11.85 -26.19
N LYS A 61 9.28 12.07 -25.21
CA LYS A 61 7.92 12.56 -25.41
C LYS A 61 7.57 13.60 -24.35
N PRO A 62 7.88 14.86 -24.61
CA PRO A 62 7.59 15.93 -23.65
C PRO A 62 6.12 15.96 -23.26
N GLY A 63 5.86 16.20 -21.98
CA GLY A 63 4.49 16.22 -21.46
C GLY A 63 3.93 14.87 -21.09
N GLN A 64 4.65 13.78 -21.38
CA GLN A 64 4.22 12.44 -21.00
C GLN A 64 5.11 11.90 -19.88
N HIS A 65 4.52 11.06 -19.05
CA HIS A 65 5.21 10.43 -17.92
C HIS A 65 5.09 8.93 -18.02
N GLY A 66 6.09 8.23 -17.50
CA GLY A 66 5.99 6.79 -17.29
C GLY A 66 5.07 6.49 -16.13
N ASP A 67 5.11 5.27 -15.63
CA ASP A 67 4.19 4.83 -14.58
C ASP A 67 4.86 4.85 -13.22
N LEU A 68 4.03 4.96 -12.18
CA LEU A 68 4.47 4.82 -10.81
C LEU A 68 3.96 3.48 -10.28
N TYR A 69 4.86 2.66 -9.78
CA TYR A 69 4.52 1.39 -9.13
C TYR A 69 4.60 1.55 -7.63
N VAL A 70 3.49 1.34 -6.97
CA VAL A 70 3.38 1.48 -5.52
C VAL A 70 3.26 0.10 -4.91
N THR A 71 4.24 -0.29 -4.11
CA THR A 71 4.22 -1.56 -3.42
C THR A 71 3.74 -1.32 -1.99
N VAL A 72 2.66 -2.00 -1.63
CA VAL A 72 2.07 -1.88 -0.29
C VAL A 72 2.96 -2.59 0.72
N GLU A 73 3.25 -1.90 1.81
CA GLU A 73 4.02 -2.44 2.92
C GLU A 73 3.14 -2.36 4.16
N VAL A 74 2.53 -3.49 4.51
CA VAL A 74 1.56 -3.53 5.60
C VAL A 74 2.29 -3.39 6.94
N GLN A 75 1.81 -2.46 7.77
CA GLN A 75 2.41 -2.19 9.06
C GLN A 75 1.63 -2.91 10.15
N VAL A 76 2.34 -3.66 10.96
CA VAL A 76 1.75 -4.37 12.10
C VAL A 76 1.50 -3.38 13.23
N PRO A 77 0.33 -3.42 13.88
CA PRO A 77 0.09 -2.54 15.02
C PRO A 77 1.10 -2.79 16.14
N LYS A 78 1.50 -1.72 16.79
CA LYS A 78 2.48 -1.76 17.88
C LYS A 78 1.85 -1.27 19.17
N ASN A 79 2.50 -1.61 20.28
CA ASN A 79 2.13 -1.07 21.62
C ASN A 79 0.68 -1.40 21.99
N LEU A 80 0.27 -2.63 21.73
CA LEU A 80 -1.08 -3.07 22.07
C LEU A 80 -1.23 -3.23 23.57
N THR A 81 -2.38 -2.80 24.09
CA THR A 81 -2.72 -3.05 25.49
C THR A 81 -3.03 -4.53 25.70
N PRO A 82 -2.97 -5.03 26.93
CA PRO A 82 -3.35 -6.43 27.19
C PRO A 82 -4.77 -6.75 26.70
N LYS A 83 -5.69 -5.81 26.87
CA LYS A 83 -7.07 -6.00 26.39
C LYS A 83 -7.12 -6.14 24.87
N GLN A 84 -6.36 -5.29 24.18
CA GLN A 84 -6.31 -5.35 22.71
C GLN A 84 -5.72 -6.67 22.24
N LYS A 85 -4.69 -7.17 22.91
CA LYS A 85 -4.11 -8.46 22.59
C LYS A 85 -5.12 -9.59 22.75
N GLU A 86 -5.94 -9.52 23.81
CA GLU A 86 -6.99 -10.51 24.03
C GLU A 86 -8.03 -10.47 22.91
N GLU A 87 -8.39 -9.27 22.49
CA GLU A 87 -9.35 -9.12 21.41
C GLU A 87 -8.82 -9.71 20.10
N PHE A 88 -7.53 -9.49 19.82
CA PHE A 88 -6.91 -10.08 18.63
C PHE A 88 -6.82 -11.60 18.72
N LYS A 89 -6.54 -12.13 19.91
CA LYS A 89 -6.52 -13.58 20.10
C LYS A 89 -7.89 -14.21 19.82
N ALA A 90 -8.94 -13.55 20.30
CA ALA A 90 -10.30 -14.02 20.04
C ALA A 90 -10.60 -14.05 18.55
N LEU A 91 -10.20 -13.00 17.85
CA LEU A 91 -10.38 -12.92 16.40
C LEU A 91 -9.57 -14.00 15.69
N GLN A 92 -8.33 -14.21 16.12
CA GLN A 92 -7.48 -15.26 15.54
C GLN A 92 -8.12 -16.62 15.65
N GLN A 93 -8.70 -16.94 16.82
CA GLN A 93 -9.38 -18.22 17.02
C GLN A 93 -10.61 -18.34 16.17
N SER A 94 -11.33 -17.25 15.99
CA SER A 94 -12.50 -17.21 15.10
C SER A 94 -12.10 -17.55 13.68
N LEU A 95 -11.01 -17.00 13.20
CA LEU A 95 -10.54 -17.28 11.85
C LEU A 95 -10.08 -18.72 11.69
N ARG A 96 -9.42 -19.27 12.70
CA ARG A 96 -9.00 -20.68 12.69
C ARG A 96 -10.19 -21.63 12.69
N ALA A 97 -11.24 -21.28 13.45
CA ALA A 97 -12.43 -22.10 13.52
C ALA A 97 -13.15 -22.21 12.18
N LYS A 98 -12.91 -21.25 11.27
CA LYS A 98 -13.46 -21.30 9.92
C LYS A 98 -12.69 -22.25 9.00
N GLY A 99 -11.64 -22.86 9.48
CA GLY A 99 -10.89 -23.82 8.70
C GLY A 99 -9.92 -23.23 7.71
N SER A 100 -9.56 -21.98 7.90
CA SER A 100 -8.60 -21.31 7.01
C SER A 100 -7.18 -21.51 7.46
#